data_cc324bcd06a537e52062291f88a9b35c
#
_entry.id   cc324bcd06a537e52062291f88a9b35c
#
_cell.length_a   1.000
_cell.length_b   1.000
_cell.length_c   1.000
_cell.angle_alpha   90.00
_cell.angle_beta   90.00
_cell.angle_gamma   90.00
#
_symmetry.space_group_name_H-M   'P 1'
#
loop_
_entity.id
_entity.type
_entity.pdbx_description
1 polymer ?
#
loop_
_entity_poly.entity_id
_entity_poly.type
_entity_poly.pdbx_seq_one_letter_code
_entity_poly.pdbx_strand_id
1 'polypeptide(L)'
;MAVRNAGKIIREARLKAGLTQEQMSEDICSVLTLSRIENNSAGVSPSLFQALMSRAGAPRNIFPVFPNRKDFDCFYTLKRARLYLESWQLQEAYDELLKVKNADFSNNKFHYQEWLYLQGCLQSRSGSCEHQLIYEIFISALSVTKPTIDFSDLSNKLFSDIEIELLIEISNELLYL
;
A
#
# COMPACT_ATOMS: atom_id res chain seq x y z
N MET A 1 -15.75 19.16 -15.84
CA MET A 1 -15.06 17.85 -16.07
C MET A 1 -15.82 16.80 -15.30
N ALA A 2 -16.44 15.82 -15.95
CA ALA A 2 -17.18 14.77 -15.27
C ALA A 2 -16.20 13.98 -14.40
N VAL A 3 -16.47 13.94 -13.11
CA VAL A 3 -15.76 13.05 -12.14
C VAL A 3 -16.01 11.64 -12.67
N ARG A 4 -15.00 11.03 -13.28
CA ARG A 4 -15.08 9.62 -13.68
C ARG A 4 -15.29 8.85 -12.39
N ASN A 5 -16.41 8.18 -12.34
CA ASN A 5 -16.88 7.42 -11.21
C ASN A 5 -15.84 6.36 -10.82
N ALA A 6 -15.14 6.56 -9.71
CA ALA A 6 -14.05 5.69 -9.25
C ALA A 6 -14.52 4.23 -9.09
N GLY A 7 -15.77 4.03 -8.66
CA GLY A 7 -16.36 2.69 -8.57
C GLY A 7 -16.48 1.99 -9.92
N LYS A 8 -16.82 2.73 -10.96
CA LYS A 8 -16.89 2.17 -12.33
C LYS A 8 -15.49 1.75 -12.82
N ILE A 9 -14.47 2.58 -12.54
CA ILE A 9 -13.08 2.27 -12.92
C ILE A 9 -12.61 1.00 -12.21
N ILE A 10 -12.86 0.89 -10.90
CA ILE A 10 -12.51 -0.31 -10.09
C ILE A 10 -13.21 -1.54 -10.67
N ARG A 11 -14.52 -1.45 -10.95
CA ARG A 11 -15.29 -2.56 -11.50
C ARG A 11 -14.76 -3.00 -12.87
N GLU A 12 -14.46 -2.06 -13.75
CA GLU A 12 -13.90 -2.36 -15.08
C GLU A 12 -12.52 -3.04 -14.96
N ALA A 13 -11.65 -2.55 -14.07
CA ALA A 13 -10.35 -3.16 -13.80
C ALA A 13 -10.48 -4.58 -13.28
N ARG A 14 -11.37 -4.80 -12.30
CA ARG A 14 -11.65 -6.14 -11.75
C ARG A 14 -12.11 -7.12 -12.80
N LEU A 15 -13.11 -6.72 -13.61
CA LEU A 15 -13.65 -7.58 -14.68
C LEU A 15 -12.60 -7.89 -15.75
N LYS A 16 -11.76 -6.92 -16.10
CA LYS A 16 -10.66 -7.10 -17.04
C LYS A 16 -9.61 -8.08 -16.51
N ALA A 17 -9.35 -8.06 -15.19
CA ALA A 17 -8.45 -8.99 -14.52
C ALA A 17 -9.09 -10.37 -14.28
N GLY A 18 -10.37 -10.58 -14.57
CA GLY A 18 -11.08 -11.83 -14.34
C GLY A 18 -11.36 -12.13 -12.87
N LEU A 19 -11.27 -11.13 -11.97
CA LEU A 19 -11.43 -11.32 -10.54
C LEU A 19 -12.90 -11.26 -10.11
N THR A 20 -13.28 -12.09 -9.12
CA THR A 20 -14.55 -11.94 -8.40
C THR A 20 -14.47 -10.77 -7.41
N GLN A 21 -15.60 -10.35 -6.83
CA GLN A 21 -15.58 -9.31 -5.78
C GLN A 21 -14.86 -9.80 -4.52
N GLU A 22 -14.99 -11.08 -4.18
CA GLU A 22 -14.29 -11.73 -3.08
C GLU A 22 -12.78 -11.66 -3.28
N GLN A 23 -12.27 -12.11 -4.43
CA GLN A 23 -10.84 -12.08 -4.76
C GLN A 23 -10.27 -10.66 -4.79
N MET A 24 -11.04 -9.71 -5.34
CA MET A 24 -10.62 -8.31 -5.41
C MET A 24 -10.54 -7.64 -4.04
N SER A 25 -11.43 -8.01 -3.11
CA SER A 25 -11.56 -7.38 -1.79
C SER A 25 -10.76 -8.07 -0.69
N GLU A 26 -10.26 -9.29 -0.93
CA GLU A 26 -9.53 -10.10 0.05
C GLU A 26 -8.40 -9.30 0.72
N ASP A 27 -8.38 -9.25 2.05
CA ASP A 27 -7.43 -8.49 2.90
C ASP A 27 -7.40 -6.97 2.69
N ILE A 28 -8.12 -6.46 1.69
CA ILE A 28 -8.19 -5.03 1.38
C ILE A 28 -9.40 -4.39 2.08
N CYS A 29 -10.60 -4.91 1.82
CA CYS A 29 -11.85 -4.45 2.42
C CYS A 29 -12.91 -5.55 2.42
N SER A 30 -14.08 -5.31 3.03
CA SER A 30 -15.18 -6.26 2.91
C SER A 30 -15.76 -6.31 1.50
N VAL A 31 -16.27 -7.47 1.07
CA VAL A 31 -16.99 -7.63 -0.21
C VAL A 31 -18.13 -6.62 -0.32
N LEU A 32 -18.86 -6.39 0.79
CA LEU A 32 -19.94 -5.41 0.83
C LEU A 32 -19.44 -3.99 0.58
N THR A 33 -18.25 -3.63 1.11
CA THR A 33 -17.63 -2.32 0.86
C THR A 33 -17.28 -2.17 -0.62
N LEU A 34 -16.64 -3.17 -1.22
CA LEU A 34 -16.33 -3.15 -2.65
C LEU A 34 -17.58 -3.04 -3.51
N SER A 35 -18.61 -3.83 -3.21
CA SER A 35 -19.89 -3.77 -3.92
C SER A 35 -20.53 -2.38 -3.85
N ARG A 36 -20.53 -1.73 -2.69
CA ARG A 36 -21.04 -0.35 -2.54
C ARG A 36 -20.24 0.67 -3.33
N ILE A 37 -18.91 0.52 -3.37
CA ILE A 37 -18.02 1.37 -4.17
C ILE A 37 -18.31 1.18 -5.67
N GLU A 38 -18.37 -0.04 -6.15
CA GLU A 38 -18.64 -0.35 -7.57
C GLU A 38 -20.01 0.15 -8.04
N ASN A 39 -20.99 0.18 -7.12
CA ASN A 39 -22.34 0.70 -7.38
C ASN A 39 -22.50 2.21 -7.06
N ASN A 40 -21.39 2.90 -6.72
CA ASN A 40 -21.38 4.33 -6.37
C ASN A 40 -22.26 4.74 -5.18
N SER A 41 -22.57 3.80 -4.31
CA SER A 41 -23.27 4.05 -3.06
C SER A 41 -22.32 4.30 -1.88
N ALA A 42 -21.00 4.22 -2.09
CA ALA A 42 -19.96 4.60 -1.15
C ALA A 42 -18.80 5.27 -1.88
N GLY A 43 -18.16 6.21 -1.20
CA GLY A 43 -16.89 6.79 -1.65
C GLY A 43 -15.73 5.80 -1.47
N VAL A 44 -14.63 6.05 -2.16
CA VAL A 44 -13.39 5.29 -2.03
C VAL A 44 -12.26 6.25 -1.67
N SER A 45 -11.46 5.88 -0.65
CA SER A 45 -10.24 6.63 -0.34
C SER A 45 -9.16 6.36 -1.41
N PRO A 46 -8.21 7.29 -1.60
CA PRO A 46 -7.15 7.12 -2.61
C PRO A 46 -6.34 5.84 -2.42
N SER A 47 -5.99 5.54 -1.17
CA SER A 47 -5.23 4.36 -0.82
C SER A 47 -6.03 3.08 -1.05
N LEU A 48 -7.32 3.04 -0.69
CA LEU A 48 -8.19 1.93 -1.00
C LEU A 48 -8.35 1.75 -2.52
N PHE A 49 -8.52 2.87 -3.25
CA PHE A 49 -8.55 2.85 -4.71
C PHE A 49 -7.27 2.25 -5.28
N GLN A 50 -6.11 2.71 -4.80
CA GLN A 50 -4.81 2.22 -5.27
C GLN A 50 -4.59 0.75 -4.95
N ALA A 51 -4.94 0.30 -3.72
CA ALA A 51 -4.83 -1.10 -3.33
C ALA A 51 -5.68 -2.02 -4.22
N LEU A 52 -6.94 -1.62 -4.51
CA LEU A 52 -7.82 -2.36 -5.40
C LEU A 52 -7.29 -2.36 -6.85
N MET A 53 -6.81 -1.22 -7.35
CA MET A 53 -6.26 -1.13 -8.71
C MET A 53 -4.97 -1.95 -8.86
N SER A 54 -4.10 -1.94 -7.85
CA SER A 54 -2.91 -2.78 -7.80
C SER A 54 -3.26 -4.28 -7.83
N ARG A 55 -4.26 -4.71 -7.05
CA ARG A 55 -4.78 -6.08 -7.07
C ARG A 55 -5.28 -6.51 -8.45
N ALA A 56 -5.85 -5.58 -9.21
CA ALA A 56 -6.30 -5.82 -10.58
C ALA A 56 -5.17 -5.73 -11.62
N GLY A 57 -3.91 -5.54 -11.21
CA GLY A 57 -2.78 -5.38 -12.12
C GLY A 57 -2.85 -4.10 -12.97
N ALA A 58 -3.57 -3.07 -12.50
CA ALA A 58 -3.70 -1.82 -13.23
C ALA A 58 -2.44 -0.95 -13.05
N PRO A 59 -2.08 -0.14 -14.07
CA PRO A 59 -0.89 0.69 -13.98
C PRO A 59 -0.98 1.70 -12.82
N ARG A 60 0.14 1.90 -12.12
CA ARG A 60 0.25 2.81 -10.95
C ARG A 60 -0.06 4.29 -11.25
N ASN A 61 -0.23 4.68 -12.51
CA ASN A 61 -0.40 6.06 -12.95
C ASN A 61 -1.86 6.54 -13.03
N ILE A 62 -2.82 5.79 -12.48
CA ILE A 62 -4.20 6.24 -12.40
C ILE A 62 -4.31 7.22 -11.24
N PHE A 63 -4.61 8.50 -11.54
CA PHE A 63 -4.76 9.53 -10.52
C PHE A 63 -5.90 9.19 -9.55
N PRO A 64 -5.60 8.99 -8.26
CA PRO A 64 -6.64 8.73 -7.28
C PRO A 64 -7.51 9.97 -7.08
N VAL A 65 -8.80 9.74 -6.85
CA VAL A 65 -9.72 10.80 -6.39
C VAL A 65 -9.59 10.88 -4.87
N PHE A 66 -9.12 12.01 -4.36
CA PHE A 66 -8.92 12.19 -2.92
C PHE A 66 -10.20 12.70 -2.25
N PRO A 67 -10.68 12.05 -1.16
CA PRO A 67 -11.87 12.48 -0.45
C PRO A 67 -11.64 13.77 0.35
N ASN A 68 -10.42 14.02 0.79
CA ASN A 68 -10.06 15.20 1.56
C ASN A 68 -8.58 15.59 1.37
N ARG A 69 -8.24 16.81 1.81
CA ARG A 69 -6.89 17.36 1.66
C ARG A 69 -5.83 16.60 2.47
N LYS A 70 -6.18 16.09 3.66
CA LYS A 70 -5.22 15.36 4.51
C LYS A 70 -4.74 14.06 3.85
N ASP A 71 -5.67 13.29 3.27
CA ASP A 71 -5.33 12.09 2.51
C ASP A 71 -4.48 12.41 1.28
N PHE A 72 -4.80 13.50 0.59
CA PHE A 72 -4.00 14.00 -0.53
C PHE A 72 -2.56 14.34 -0.08
N ASP A 73 -2.43 15.15 0.96
CA ASP A 73 -1.13 15.60 1.46
C ASP A 73 -0.29 14.40 1.95
N CYS A 74 -0.91 13.46 2.69
CA CYS A 74 -0.26 12.23 3.16
C CYS A 74 0.21 11.37 1.99
N PHE A 75 -0.66 11.08 1.04
CA PHE A 75 -0.34 10.28 -0.15
C PHE A 75 0.85 10.85 -0.92
N TYR A 76 0.82 12.15 -1.22
CA TYR A 76 1.90 12.77 -1.99
C TYR A 76 3.20 12.90 -1.19
N THR A 77 3.13 13.03 0.12
CA THR A 77 4.30 13.02 1.00
C THR A 77 4.98 11.64 0.98
N LEU A 78 4.22 10.56 1.13
CA LEU A 78 4.75 9.20 1.04
C LEU A 78 5.30 8.91 -0.37
N LYS A 79 4.61 9.36 -1.42
CA LYS A 79 5.10 9.21 -2.80
C LYS A 79 6.42 9.96 -3.04
N ARG A 80 6.60 11.17 -2.50
CA ARG A 80 7.88 11.89 -2.58
C ARG A 80 8.98 11.17 -1.81
N ALA A 81 8.68 10.68 -0.59
CA ALA A 81 9.63 9.91 0.19
C ALA A 81 10.12 8.68 -0.58
N ARG A 82 9.21 7.96 -1.26
CA ARG A 82 9.56 6.82 -2.12
C ARG A 82 10.50 7.24 -3.25
N LEU A 83 10.19 8.32 -3.97
CA LEU A 83 11.03 8.82 -5.06
C LEU A 83 12.44 9.20 -4.57
N TYR A 84 12.55 9.84 -3.40
CA TYR A 84 13.83 10.17 -2.80
C TYR A 84 14.62 8.90 -2.42
N LEU A 85 13.96 7.89 -1.84
CA LEU A 85 14.60 6.59 -1.57
C LEU A 85 15.10 5.92 -2.86
N GLU A 86 14.28 5.86 -3.89
CA GLU A 86 14.66 5.29 -5.20
C GLU A 86 15.86 6.02 -5.82
N SER A 87 15.98 7.32 -5.54
CA SER A 87 17.09 8.17 -6.01
C SER A 87 18.28 8.23 -5.02
N TRP A 88 18.30 7.42 -3.95
CA TRP A 88 19.32 7.41 -2.89
C TRP A 88 19.50 8.75 -2.15
N GLN A 89 18.50 9.61 -2.17
CA GLN A 89 18.44 10.86 -1.43
C GLN A 89 17.86 10.60 -0.02
N LEU A 90 18.67 9.98 0.84
CA LEU A 90 18.19 9.41 2.12
C LEU A 90 17.76 10.49 3.11
N GLN A 91 18.44 11.66 3.12
CA GLN A 91 18.08 12.75 4.02
C GLN A 91 16.72 13.36 3.63
N GLU A 92 16.49 13.59 2.35
CA GLU A 92 15.25 14.13 1.83
C GLU A 92 14.09 13.15 2.05
N ALA A 93 14.34 11.84 1.90
CA ALA A 93 13.37 10.81 2.23
C ALA A 93 13.00 10.82 3.72
N TYR A 94 13.99 10.93 4.59
CA TYR A 94 13.78 11.05 6.03
C TYR A 94 12.93 12.27 6.39
N ASP A 95 13.25 13.44 5.81
CA ASP A 95 12.53 14.68 6.06
C ASP A 95 11.06 14.61 5.60
N GLU A 96 10.77 13.93 4.49
CA GLU A 96 9.39 13.68 4.07
C GLU A 96 8.66 12.74 5.03
N LEU A 97 9.30 11.63 5.46
CA LEU A 97 8.69 10.68 6.39
C LEU A 97 8.40 11.29 7.76
N LEU A 98 9.22 12.25 8.22
CA LEU A 98 8.96 12.98 9.47
C LEU A 98 7.66 13.81 9.42
N LYS A 99 7.27 14.35 8.25
CA LYS A 99 6.04 15.16 8.10
C LYS A 99 4.78 14.35 8.41
N VAL A 100 4.83 13.05 8.21
CA VAL A 100 3.69 12.14 8.45
C VAL A 100 3.88 11.21 9.66
N LYS A 101 4.97 11.34 10.42
CA LYS A 101 5.26 10.51 11.60
C LYS A 101 4.13 10.51 12.64
N ASN A 102 3.49 11.67 12.83
CA ASN A 102 2.40 11.85 13.78
C ASN A 102 1.02 11.88 13.10
N ALA A 103 0.93 11.43 11.84
CA ALA A 103 -0.35 11.35 11.16
C ALA A 103 -1.23 10.29 11.81
N ASP A 104 -2.52 10.59 11.91
CA ASP A 104 -3.51 9.60 12.34
C ASP A 104 -3.83 8.65 11.18
N PHE A 105 -3.24 7.48 11.22
CA PHE A 105 -3.46 6.42 10.23
C PHE A 105 -4.66 5.51 10.56
N SER A 106 -5.41 5.78 11.64
CA SER A 106 -6.52 4.92 12.10
C SER A 106 -7.56 4.67 11.01
N ASN A 107 -7.77 5.64 10.13
CA ASN A 107 -8.72 5.56 9.02
C ASN A 107 -8.09 5.12 7.69
N ASN A 108 -6.78 4.87 7.66
CA ASN A 108 -6.07 4.57 6.40
C ASN A 108 -4.90 3.63 6.60
N LYS A 109 -5.22 2.33 6.78
CA LYS A 109 -4.22 1.28 6.98
C LYS A 109 -3.17 1.19 5.85
N PHE A 110 -3.53 1.56 4.61
CA PHE A 110 -2.61 1.48 3.46
C PHE A 110 -1.56 2.58 3.50
N HIS A 111 -1.89 3.80 3.99
CA HIS A 111 -0.88 4.81 4.25
C HIS A 111 0.06 4.40 5.38
N TYR A 112 -0.47 3.73 6.40
CA TYR A 112 0.36 3.19 7.49
C TYR A 112 1.31 2.09 7.00
N GLN A 113 0.81 1.16 6.19
CA GLN A 113 1.63 0.12 5.55
C GLN A 113 2.74 0.72 4.69
N GLU A 114 2.42 1.68 3.82
CA GLU A 114 3.38 2.39 2.97
C GLU A 114 4.43 3.13 3.81
N TRP A 115 4.00 3.80 4.89
CA TRP A 115 4.91 4.51 5.78
C TRP A 115 5.90 3.55 6.47
N LEU A 116 5.42 2.42 7.01
CA LEU A 116 6.28 1.40 7.61
C LEU A 116 7.26 0.82 6.58
N TYR A 117 6.78 0.49 5.38
CA TYR A 117 7.63 0.01 4.30
C TYR A 117 8.77 0.98 3.99
N LEU A 118 8.46 2.26 3.81
CA LEU A 118 9.46 3.29 3.51
C LEU A 118 10.41 3.53 4.69
N GLN A 119 9.96 3.39 5.93
CA GLN A 119 10.82 3.40 7.11
C GLN A 119 11.83 2.24 7.09
N GLY A 120 11.38 1.02 6.81
CA GLY A 120 12.25 -0.15 6.67
C GLY A 120 13.28 0.06 5.57
N CYS A 121 12.86 0.51 4.38
CA CYS A 121 13.76 0.81 3.26
C CYS A 121 14.81 1.88 3.61
N LEU A 122 14.41 2.93 4.34
CA LEU A 122 15.33 3.98 4.78
C LEU A 122 16.39 3.44 5.75
N GLN A 123 15.97 2.63 6.73
CA GLN A 123 16.88 2.03 7.71
C GLN A 123 17.86 1.05 7.03
N SER A 124 17.36 0.19 6.15
CA SER A 124 18.17 -0.76 5.39
C SER A 124 19.23 -0.03 4.55
N ARG A 125 18.83 1.00 3.79
CA ARG A 125 19.76 1.75 2.92
C ARG A 125 20.75 2.63 3.66
N SER A 126 20.38 3.14 4.83
CA SER A 126 21.27 3.96 5.66
C SER A 126 22.33 3.14 6.40
N GLY A 127 22.14 1.82 6.52
CA GLY A 127 22.99 0.93 7.30
C GLY A 127 23.05 1.28 8.79
N SER A 128 22.06 2.02 9.29
CA SER A 128 22.04 2.56 10.64
C SER A 128 21.35 1.66 11.66
N CYS A 129 20.80 0.52 11.22
CA CYS A 129 19.99 -0.36 12.06
C CYS A 129 20.42 -1.83 11.89
N GLU A 130 20.19 -2.64 12.92
CA GLU A 130 20.42 -4.08 12.85
C GLU A 130 19.38 -4.75 11.94
N HIS A 131 19.79 -5.76 11.18
CA HIS A 131 18.93 -6.50 10.26
C HIS A 131 17.67 -7.06 10.92
N GLN A 132 17.77 -7.53 12.17
CA GLN A 132 16.63 -8.00 12.95
C GLN A 132 15.55 -6.93 13.11
N LEU A 133 15.93 -5.69 13.43
CA LEU A 133 14.98 -4.57 13.59
C LEU A 133 14.33 -4.19 12.26
N ILE A 134 15.10 -4.19 11.18
CA ILE A 134 14.59 -3.91 9.83
C ILE A 134 13.57 -4.97 9.40
N TYR A 135 13.91 -6.25 9.62
CA TYR A 135 13.02 -7.37 9.40
C TYR A 135 11.68 -7.21 10.16
N GLU A 136 11.72 -6.83 11.44
CA GLU A 136 10.53 -6.61 12.26
C GLU A 136 9.65 -5.45 11.74
N ILE A 137 10.27 -4.40 11.21
CA ILE A 137 9.54 -3.30 10.55
C ILE A 137 8.79 -3.82 9.32
N PHE A 138 9.44 -4.60 8.44
CA PHE A 138 8.78 -5.15 7.25
C PHE A 138 7.69 -6.17 7.58
N ILE A 139 7.90 -7.02 8.60
CA ILE A 139 6.84 -7.92 9.10
C ILE A 139 5.66 -7.12 9.64
N SER A 140 5.93 -6.05 10.41
CA SER A 140 4.86 -5.17 10.92
C SER A 140 4.10 -4.50 9.77
N ALA A 141 4.78 -4.04 8.74
CA ALA A 141 4.16 -3.46 7.54
C ALA A 141 3.28 -4.48 6.79
N LEU A 142 3.76 -5.70 6.62
CA LEU A 142 3.00 -6.77 5.96
C LEU A 142 1.76 -7.16 6.78
N SER A 143 1.90 -7.23 8.09
CA SER A 143 0.81 -7.58 9.02
C SER A 143 -0.36 -6.59 9.02
N VAL A 144 -0.17 -5.37 8.54
CA VAL A 144 -1.26 -4.37 8.40
C VAL A 144 -2.38 -4.87 7.48
N THR A 145 -2.02 -5.60 6.43
CA THR A 145 -2.99 -6.17 5.46
C THR A 145 -3.05 -7.69 5.51
N LYS A 146 -2.01 -8.34 5.95
CA LYS A 146 -1.88 -9.81 6.04
C LYS A 146 -1.55 -10.27 7.48
N PRO A 147 -2.44 -10.05 8.46
CA PRO A 147 -2.13 -10.32 9.88
C PRO A 147 -1.89 -11.81 10.19
N THR A 148 -2.39 -12.70 9.34
CA THR A 148 -2.30 -14.17 9.52
C THR A 148 -1.58 -14.83 8.36
N ILE A 149 -0.54 -14.15 7.80
CA ILE A 149 0.18 -14.72 6.67
C ILE A 149 0.94 -15.99 7.09
N ASP A 150 0.78 -17.03 6.29
CA ASP A 150 1.57 -18.25 6.39
C ASP A 150 2.60 -18.24 5.25
N PHE A 151 3.87 -18.10 5.59
CA PHE A 151 4.97 -18.06 4.64
C PHE A 151 5.25 -19.42 3.98
N SER A 152 4.73 -20.51 4.53
CA SER A 152 4.87 -21.85 3.93
C SER A 152 3.89 -22.10 2.77
N ASP A 153 2.81 -21.30 2.68
CA ASP A 153 1.80 -21.41 1.62
C ASP A 153 1.43 -20.04 1.05
N LEU A 154 2.28 -19.55 0.16
CA LEU A 154 2.07 -18.29 -0.57
C LEU A 154 1.46 -18.49 -1.95
N SER A 155 1.49 -19.71 -2.49
CA SER A 155 1.21 -20.00 -3.90
C SER A 155 -0.24 -19.71 -4.33
N ASN A 156 -1.18 -19.78 -3.40
CA ASN A 156 -2.60 -19.59 -3.65
C ASN A 156 -3.15 -18.23 -3.17
N LYS A 157 -2.26 -17.33 -2.75
CA LYS A 157 -2.64 -16.01 -2.20
C LYS A 157 -2.45 -14.91 -3.23
N LEU A 158 -3.37 -13.94 -3.21
CA LEU A 158 -3.26 -12.73 -4.01
C LEU A 158 -2.53 -11.65 -3.20
N PHE A 159 -1.55 -11.01 -3.83
CA PHE A 159 -0.76 -9.94 -3.25
C PHE A 159 -0.91 -8.65 -4.05
N SER A 160 -0.92 -7.52 -3.37
CA SER A 160 -0.77 -6.20 -3.98
C SER A 160 0.72 -5.91 -4.23
N ASP A 161 1.01 -4.89 -5.05
CA ASP A 161 2.40 -4.53 -5.38
C ASP A 161 3.26 -4.29 -4.13
N ILE A 162 2.74 -3.56 -3.13
CA ILE A 162 3.47 -3.27 -1.89
C ILE A 162 3.69 -4.53 -1.04
N GLU A 163 2.74 -5.47 -1.04
CA GLU A 163 2.90 -6.75 -0.34
C GLU A 163 3.98 -7.61 -1.00
N ILE A 164 4.08 -7.58 -2.33
CA ILE A 164 5.17 -8.24 -3.07
C ILE A 164 6.51 -7.59 -2.74
N GLU A 165 6.58 -6.25 -2.75
CA GLU A 165 7.79 -5.51 -2.35
C GLU A 165 8.21 -5.86 -0.92
N LEU A 166 7.25 -5.91 0.03
CA LEU A 166 7.51 -6.32 1.42
C LEU A 166 8.04 -7.75 1.53
N LEU A 167 7.48 -8.71 0.79
CA LEU A 167 7.97 -10.10 0.77
C LEU A 167 9.40 -10.19 0.25
N ILE A 168 9.76 -9.39 -0.75
CA ILE A 168 11.13 -9.31 -1.28
C ILE A 168 12.08 -8.76 -0.20
N GLU A 169 11.73 -7.66 0.45
CA GLU A 169 12.60 -7.07 1.48
C GLU A 169 12.73 -7.96 2.72
N ILE A 170 11.64 -8.61 3.15
CA ILE A 170 11.68 -9.64 4.22
C ILE A 170 12.64 -10.76 3.85
N SER A 171 12.57 -11.25 2.61
CA SER A 171 13.48 -12.30 2.13
C SER A 171 14.93 -11.84 2.10
N ASN A 172 15.19 -10.59 1.71
CA ASN A 172 16.53 -10.02 1.72
C ASN A 172 17.09 -9.94 3.14
N GLU A 173 16.33 -9.44 4.12
CA GLU A 173 16.80 -9.33 5.50
C GLU A 173 17.06 -10.71 6.14
N LEU A 174 16.26 -11.74 5.80
CA LEU A 174 16.48 -13.12 6.28
C LEU A 174 17.83 -13.73 5.86
N LEU A 175 18.46 -13.20 4.81
CA LEU A 175 19.80 -13.68 4.38
C LEU A 175 20.91 -13.23 5.34
N TYR A 176 20.64 -12.27 6.21
CA TYR A 176 21.60 -11.70 7.17
C TYR A 176 21.30 -12.10 8.63
N LEU A 177 20.21 -12.85 8.87
CA LEU A 177 19.80 -13.38 10.18
C LEU A 177 20.15 -14.86 10.33
#